data_44e5212544cfc9d15c7d4da5ca590b51
#
_entry.id   44e5212544cfc9d15c7d4da5ca590b51
#
_cell.length_a   1.000
_cell.length_b   1.000
_cell.length_c   1.000
_cell.angle_alpha   90.00
_cell.angle_beta   90.00
_cell.angle_gamma   90.00
#
_symmetry.space_group_name_H-M   'P 1'
#
loop_
_entity.id
_entity.type
_entity.pdbx_description
1 polymer ?
#
loop_
_entity_poly.entity_id
_entity_poly.type
_entity_poly.pdbx_seq_one_letter_code
_entity_poly.pdbx_strand_id
1 'polypeptide(L)'
;MKTFSFLIFSTLPFWPFAASAQLNVLISGGFSGAYEQLLPEFERTSGIKVTTRSGASQGTGPQTIAAQLARGVPADVVILSREGLGELMAANGIVAGTDVDLARVPLGVAVRAGTPKPDVSTVVAVKQLLLKAKTVAVPGSTSGIWLRTELFPRLGIAEKINAKATPRGTHATEMIAVGGADLAVMPVSEILHAAGVDFAGSLPPEIQFIQVFSAAVVAGSKELEGSKRLIEFLASARACETIRKSGMEPLATSR
;
A
#
# COMPACT_ATOMS: atom_id res chain seq x y z
N MET A 1 72.68 39.29 0.17
CA MET A 1 71.22 39.45 0.43
C MET A 1 70.54 38.19 -0.04
N LYS A 2 70.06 37.33 0.90
CA LYS A 2 69.34 36.10 0.59
C LYS A 2 67.86 36.31 0.92
N THR A 3 66.99 36.39 -0.13
CA THR A 3 65.57 36.52 -0.01
C THR A 3 64.94 35.16 0.32
N PHE A 4 64.33 35.03 1.47
CA PHE A 4 63.54 33.88 1.89
C PHE A 4 62.10 34.07 1.39
N SER A 5 61.64 33.22 0.47
CA SER A 5 60.23 33.19 -0.01
C SER A 5 59.43 32.26 0.90
N PHE A 6 58.45 32.79 1.63
CA PHE A 6 57.55 32.03 2.47
C PHE A 6 56.37 31.55 1.62
N LEU A 7 56.24 30.26 1.38
CA LEU A 7 55.10 29.61 0.76
C LEU A 7 54.03 29.40 1.85
N ILE A 8 52.93 30.14 1.78
CA ILE A 8 51.77 29.92 2.64
C ILE A 8 50.92 28.80 2.01
N PHE A 9 50.92 27.62 2.64
CA PHE A 9 50.03 26.52 2.30
C PHE A 9 48.64 26.82 2.91
N SER A 10 47.69 27.24 2.09
CA SER A 10 46.31 27.39 2.48
C SER A 10 45.62 26.03 2.49
N THR A 11 45.39 25.45 3.66
CA THR A 11 44.59 24.24 3.86
C THR A 11 43.11 24.62 3.81
N LEU A 12 42.47 24.38 2.69
CA LEU A 12 40.99 24.44 2.59
C LEU A 12 40.40 23.33 3.46
N PRO A 13 39.42 23.63 4.34
CA PRO A 13 38.73 22.60 5.12
C PRO A 13 37.92 21.72 4.17
N PHE A 14 38.24 20.45 4.12
CA PHE A 14 37.44 19.44 3.43
C PHE A 14 36.20 19.19 4.29
N TRP A 15 35.06 19.84 3.96
CA TRP A 15 33.79 19.52 4.54
C TRP A 15 33.31 18.21 3.88
N PRO A 16 33.13 17.11 4.64
CA PRO A 16 32.54 15.92 4.06
C PRO A 16 31.10 16.28 3.63
N PHE A 17 30.82 16.20 2.35
CA PHE A 17 29.46 16.15 1.88
C PHE A 17 28.84 14.89 2.51
N ALA A 18 27.99 15.07 3.51
CA ALA A 18 27.15 13.97 4.00
C ALA A 18 26.30 13.53 2.81
N ALA A 19 26.57 12.36 2.24
CA ALA A 19 25.71 11.77 1.24
C ALA A 19 24.32 11.70 1.87
N SER A 20 23.35 12.41 1.27
CA SER A 20 21.96 12.35 1.72
C SER A 20 21.53 10.89 1.59
N ALA A 21 21.17 10.25 2.70
CA ALA A 21 20.64 8.89 2.68
C ALA A 21 19.40 8.86 1.78
N GLN A 22 19.34 7.88 0.90
CA GLN A 22 18.23 7.70 -0.04
C GLN A 22 17.64 6.30 0.18
N LEU A 23 16.33 6.26 0.45
CA LEU A 23 15.58 5.01 0.59
C LEU A 23 14.81 4.67 -0.68
N ASN A 24 14.73 3.39 -0.98
CA ASN A 24 13.85 2.83 -1.99
C ASN A 24 12.69 2.10 -1.30
N VAL A 25 11.46 2.48 -1.62
CA VAL A 25 10.25 1.91 -1.03
C VAL A 25 9.42 1.22 -2.11
N LEU A 26 9.04 -0.04 -1.89
CA LEU A 26 8.01 -0.71 -2.66
C LEU A 26 6.71 -0.71 -1.84
N ILE A 27 5.63 -0.14 -2.41
CA ILE A 27 4.36 0.03 -1.70
C ILE A 27 3.18 -0.51 -2.48
N SER A 28 2.22 -1.11 -1.78
CA SER A 28 0.92 -1.49 -2.36
C SER A 28 -0.12 -0.38 -2.24
N GLY A 29 -1.16 -0.45 -3.09
CA GLY A 29 -2.14 0.62 -3.25
C GLY A 29 -2.88 1.01 -1.99
N GLY A 30 -3.21 0.05 -1.13
CA GLY A 30 -4.09 0.32 0.00
C GLY A 30 -3.54 1.29 1.07
N PHE A 31 -2.22 1.40 1.22
CA PHE A 31 -1.60 2.36 2.13
C PHE A 31 -1.01 3.59 1.40
N SER A 32 -0.99 3.58 0.06
CA SER A 32 -0.29 4.61 -0.73
C SER A 32 -0.85 6.01 -0.52
N GLY A 33 -2.18 6.18 -0.41
CA GLY A 33 -2.79 7.50 -0.22
C GLY A 33 -2.39 8.18 1.10
N ALA A 34 -2.30 7.44 2.20
CA ALA A 34 -1.78 7.96 3.47
C ALA A 34 -0.27 8.23 3.40
N TYR A 35 0.47 7.30 2.82
CA TYR A 35 1.92 7.40 2.67
C TYR A 35 2.34 8.63 1.85
N GLU A 36 1.72 8.89 0.71
CA GLU A 36 2.03 10.03 -0.14
C GLU A 36 1.82 11.37 0.57
N GLN A 37 0.83 11.47 1.45
CA GLN A 37 0.58 12.65 2.25
C GLN A 37 1.60 12.82 3.40
N LEU A 38 2.10 11.72 3.95
CA LEU A 38 3.04 11.70 5.07
C LEU A 38 4.51 11.86 4.63
N LEU A 39 4.84 11.40 3.42
CA LEU A 39 6.20 11.35 2.92
C LEU A 39 6.93 12.71 2.92
N PRO A 40 6.32 13.84 2.48
CA PRO A 40 6.99 15.14 2.50
C PRO A 40 7.42 15.57 3.91
N GLU A 41 6.62 15.26 4.93
CA GLU A 41 6.98 15.56 6.32
C GLU A 41 8.15 14.71 6.78
N PHE A 42 8.14 13.41 6.49
CA PHE A 42 9.26 12.52 6.79
C PHE A 42 10.56 13.03 6.14
N GLU A 43 10.56 13.30 4.84
CA GLU A 43 11.74 13.81 4.13
C GLU A 43 12.26 15.12 4.73
N ARG A 44 11.36 16.04 5.05
CA ARG A 44 11.71 17.34 5.65
C ARG A 44 12.32 17.19 7.04
N THR A 45 11.80 16.29 7.87
CA THR A 45 12.22 16.16 9.28
C THR A 45 13.42 15.23 9.45
N SER A 46 13.57 14.24 8.57
CA SER A 46 14.67 13.26 8.64
C SER A 46 15.90 13.66 7.81
N GLY A 47 15.71 14.47 6.76
CA GLY A 47 16.71 14.74 5.74
C GLY A 47 16.94 13.57 4.77
N ILE A 48 16.18 12.47 4.89
CA ILE A 48 16.30 11.28 4.06
C ILE A 48 15.38 11.42 2.85
N LYS A 49 15.92 11.24 1.63
CA LYS A 49 15.13 11.22 0.40
C LYS A 49 14.58 9.83 0.12
N VAL A 50 13.38 9.76 -0.45
CA VAL A 50 12.72 8.48 -0.70
C VAL A 50 12.28 8.37 -2.16
N THR A 51 12.67 7.27 -2.80
CA THR A 51 12.16 6.88 -4.12
C THR A 51 11.14 5.77 -3.94
N THR A 52 9.93 5.98 -4.45
CA THR A 52 8.81 5.07 -4.27
C THR A 52 8.42 4.39 -5.59
N ARG A 53 8.16 3.08 -5.51
CA ARG A 53 7.58 2.30 -6.60
C ARG A 53 6.37 1.53 -6.10
N SER A 54 5.35 1.43 -6.96
CA SER A 54 4.13 0.70 -6.65
C SER A 54 4.23 -0.79 -7.01
N GLY A 55 3.56 -1.64 -6.22
CA GLY A 55 3.40 -3.07 -6.50
C GLY A 55 2.09 -3.62 -5.94
N ALA A 56 1.72 -4.83 -6.31
CA ALA A 56 0.65 -5.56 -5.66
C ALA A 56 1.19 -6.30 -4.44
N SER A 57 0.41 -6.38 -3.35
CA SER A 57 0.80 -7.10 -2.14
C SER A 57 0.99 -8.59 -2.38
N GLN A 58 0.10 -9.20 -3.14
CA GLN A 58 0.07 -10.63 -3.45
C GLN A 58 -0.30 -10.86 -4.91
N GLY A 59 -0.31 -12.13 -5.34
CA GLY A 59 -0.69 -12.57 -6.68
C GLY A 59 0.51 -13.11 -7.47
N THR A 60 0.27 -13.43 -8.74
CA THR A 60 1.26 -14.11 -9.61
C THR A 60 1.84 -13.20 -10.70
N GLY A 61 1.38 -11.95 -10.78
CA GLY A 61 1.80 -11.03 -11.84
C GLY A 61 3.20 -10.43 -11.62
N PRO A 62 3.85 -9.94 -12.70
CA PRO A 62 5.19 -9.35 -12.61
C PRO A 62 5.23 -8.05 -11.80
N GLN A 63 4.07 -7.46 -11.51
CA GLN A 63 3.92 -6.22 -10.74
C GLN A 63 3.77 -6.46 -9.22
N THR A 64 3.78 -7.71 -8.75
CA THR A 64 3.79 -7.98 -7.31
C THR A 64 5.11 -7.50 -6.69
N ILE A 65 5.06 -7.08 -5.42
CA ILE A 65 6.26 -6.66 -4.69
C ILE A 65 7.27 -7.83 -4.65
N ALA A 66 6.82 -9.05 -4.37
CA ALA A 66 7.66 -10.24 -4.38
C ALA A 66 8.37 -10.45 -5.73
N ALA A 67 7.65 -10.34 -6.85
CA ALA A 67 8.23 -10.50 -8.18
C ALA A 67 9.20 -9.36 -8.52
N GLN A 68 8.97 -8.15 -8.05
CA GLN A 68 9.91 -7.02 -8.23
C GLN A 68 11.21 -7.26 -7.47
N LEU A 69 11.11 -7.69 -6.19
CA LEU A 69 12.30 -8.04 -5.38
C LEU A 69 13.09 -9.20 -6.01
N ALA A 70 12.41 -10.25 -6.46
CA ALA A 70 13.05 -11.39 -7.14
C ALA A 70 13.81 -11.00 -8.41
N ARG A 71 13.42 -9.92 -9.08
CA ARG A 71 14.13 -9.36 -10.25
C ARG A 71 15.22 -8.35 -9.89
N GLY A 72 15.51 -8.18 -8.61
CA GLY A 72 16.54 -7.24 -8.14
C GLY A 72 16.14 -5.77 -8.20
N VAL A 73 14.84 -5.44 -8.21
CA VAL A 73 14.40 -4.04 -8.07
C VAL A 73 14.85 -3.54 -6.70
N PRO A 74 15.64 -2.44 -6.65
CA PRO A 74 16.14 -1.92 -5.38
C PRO A 74 14.99 -1.56 -4.44
N ALA A 75 15.05 -2.05 -3.21
CA ALA A 75 14.12 -1.69 -2.15
C ALA A 75 14.79 -1.84 -0.77
N ASP A 76 14.55 -0.86 0.09
CA ASP A 76 14.99 -0.83 1.48
C ASP A 76 13.82 -1.13 2.41
N VAL A 77 12.62 -0.65 2.05
CA VAL A 77 11.38 -0.85 2.80
C VAL A 77 10.30 -1.38 1.86
N VAL A 78 9.51 -2.33 2.34
CA VAL A 78 8.25 -2.75 1.73
C VAL A 78 7.07 -2.33 2.60
N ILE A 79 5.96 -1.90 1.95
CA ILE A 79 4.68 -1.57 2.62
C ILE A 79 3.58 -2.29 1.85
N LEU A 80 2.98 -3.32 2.45
CA LEU A 80 2.03 -4.19 1.78
C LEU A 80 1.07 -4.84 2.78
N SER A 81 0.13 -5.66 2.30
CA SER A 81 -0.75 -6.40 3.19
C SER A 81 0.04 -7.38 4.07
N ARG A 82 -0.48 -7.66 5.28
CA ARG A 82 0.14 -8.61 6.23
C ARG A 82 0.30 -9.99 5.60
N GLU A 83 -0.63 -10.42 4.76
CA GLU A 83 -0.57 -11.70 4.04
C GLU A 83 0.62 -11.72 3.06
N GLY A 84 0.76 -10.68 2.24
CA GLY A 84 1.89 -10.57 1.31
C GLY A 84 3.23 -10.40 2.03
N LEU A 85 3.25 -9.70 3.17
CA LEU A 85 4.44 -9.62 4.01
C LEU A 85 4.81 -11.00 4.58
N GLY A 86 3.81 -11.81 5.01
CA GLY A 86 4.03 -13.18 5.47
C GLY A 86 4.71 -14.05 4.41
N GLU A 87 4.32 -13.93 3.13
CA GLU A 87 4.98 -14.61 2.03
C GLU A 87 6.47 -14.20 1.88
N LEU A 88 6.75 -12.89 1.98
CA LEU A 88 8.13 -12.40 1.94
C LEU A 88 8.96 -12.85 3.13
N MET A 89 8.38 -12.90 4.32
CA MET A 89 9.04 -13.42 5.54
C MET A 89 9.37 -14.91 5.39
N ALA A 90 8.45 -15.71 4.89
CA ALA A 90 8.66 -17.14 4.62
C ALA A 90 9.77 -17.38 3.58
N ALA A 91 9.96 -16.45 2.65
CA ALA A 91 11.03 -16.48 1.65
C ALA A 91 12.34 -15.84 2.13
N ASN A 92 12.47 -15.47 3.42
CA ASN A 92 13.61 -14.73 3.99
C ASN A 92 13.90 -13.39 3.27
N GLY A 93 12.90 -12.77 2.67
CA GLY A 93 13.03 -11.51 1.95
C GLY A 93 13.04 -10.26 2.85
N ILE A 94 12.87 -10.43 4.16
CA ILE A 94 12.70 -9.36 5.15
C ILE A 94 13.71 -9.57 6.29
N VAL A 95 14.21 -8.48 6.85
CA VAL A 95 15.01 -8.50 8.08
C VAL A 95 14.10 -8.86 9.26
N ALA A 96 14.41 -9.95 9.95
CA ALA A 96 13.60 -10.46 11.06
C ALA A 96 13.40 -9.40 12.16
N GLY A 97 12.17 -9.29 12.67
CA GLY A 97 11.82 -8.38 13.76
C GLY A 97 11.71 -6.90 13.36
N THR A 98 11.70 -6.59 12.06
CA THR A 98 11.50 -5.22 11.56
C THR A 98 10.08 -4.96 11.07
N ASP A 99 9.24 -5.98 11.07
CA ASP A 99 7.85 -5.87 10.61
C ASP A 99 6.97 -5.14 11.63
N VAL A 100 6.22 -4.15 11.14
CA VAL A 100 5.31 -3.33 11.95
C VAL A 100 3.98 -3.20 11.25
N ASP A 101 2.88 -3.47 11.95
CA ASP A 101 1.54 -3.20 11.47
C ASP A 101 1.23 -1.70 11.57
N LEU A 102 0.89 -1.08 10.43
CA LEU A 102 0.67 0.36 10.32
C LEU A 102 -0.81 0.74 10.49
N ALA A 103 -1.68 0.02 9.80
CA ALA A 103 -3.10 0.32 9.77
C ALA A 103 -3.93 -0.90 9.35
N ARG A 104 -5.21 -0.87 9.73
CA ARG A 104 -6.21 -1.82 9.26
C ARG A 104 -7.33 -1.12 8.50
N VAL A 105 -7.91 -1.79 7.51
CA VAL A 105 -8.92 -1.23 6.64
C VAL A 105 -9.99 -2.26 6.31
N PRO A 106 -11.30 -1.91 6.37
CA PRO A 106 -12.38 -2.77 5.92
C PRO A 106 -12.43 -2.79 4.38
N LEU A 107 -13.02 -3.85 3.81
CA LEU A 107 -13.44 -3.83 2.43
C LEU A 107 -14.78 -3.10 2.29
N GLY A 108 -14.93 -2.44 1.15
CA GLY A 108 -16.14 -1.74 0.76
C GLY A 108 -16.43 -1.88 -0.72
N VAL A 109 -17.59 -1.40 -1.11
CA VAL A 109 -18.07 -1.42 -2.49
C VAL A 109 -17.78 -0.09 -3.16
N ALA A 110 -17.10 -0.16 -4.30
CA ALA A 110 -16.84 0.95 -5.21
C ALA A 110 -17.81 0.89 -6.39
N VAL A 111 -18.41 2.02 -6.76
CA VAL A 111 -19.24 2.19 -7.94
C VAL A 111 -18.79 3.42 -8.73
N ARG A 112 -19.25 3.56 -9.98
CA ARG A 112 -18.91 4.75 -10.78
C ARG A 112 -19.51 6.01 -10.13
N ALA A 113 -18.73 7.08 -10.09
CA ALA A 113 -19.16 8.36 -9.55
C ALA A 113 -20.45 8.88 -10.21
N GLY A 114 -21.33 9.43 -9.38
CA GLY A 114 -22.62 9.96 -9.82
C GLY A 114 -23.68 8.91 -10.14
N THR A 115 -23.40 7.61 -9.96
CA THR A 115 -24.45 6.58 -10.03
C THR A 115 -25.17 6.41 -8.69
N PRO A 116 -26.45 5.99 -8.67
CA PRO A 116 -27.13 5.69 -7.41
C PRO A 116 -26.34 4.66 -6.59
N LYS A 117 -26.09 4.96 -5.32
CA LYS A 117 -25.40 4.04 -4.44
C LYS A 117 -26.29 2.84 -4.13
N PRO A 118 -25.81 1.60 -4.38
CA PRO A 118 -26.58 0.41 -4.05
C PRO A 118 -26.65 0.21 -2.55
N ASP A 119 -27.68 -0.52 -2.10
CA ASP A 119 -27.74 -1.03 -0.74
C ASP A 119 -26.69 -2.13 -0.53
N VAL A 120 -25.85 -1.95 0.48
CA VAL A 120 -24.82 -2.88 0.92
C VAL A 120 -24.91 -3.18 2.42
N SER A 121 -26.03 -2.84 3.05
CA SER A 121 -26.22 -2.92 4.50
C SER A 121 -26.38 -4.34 5.03
N THR A 122 -26.71 -5.31 4.19
CA THR A 122 -26.92 -6.71 4.58
C THR A 122 -26.20 -7.67 3.65
N VAL A 123 -25.90 -8.87 4.14
CA VAL A 123 -25.31 -9.97 3.34
C VAL A 123 -26.17 -10.29 2.12
N VAL A 124 -27.50 -10.26 2.28
CA VAL A 124 -28.46 -10.53 1.18
C VAL A 124 -28.36 -9.44 0.12
N ALA A 125 -28.33 -8.17 0.52
CA ALA A 125 -28.21 -7.03 -0.40
C ALA A 125 -26.90 -7.09 -1.19
N VAL A 126 -25.76 -7.33 -0.53
CA VAL A 126 -24.47 -7.50 -1.18
C VAL A 126 -24.47 -8.68 -2.15
N LYS A 127 -25.00 -9.83 -1.76
CA LYS A 127 -25.14 -10.99 -2.65
C LYS A 127 -25.96 -10.68 -3.90
N GLN A 128 -27.10 -10.02 -3.74
CA GLN A 128 -27.95 -9.63 -4.85
C GLN A 128 -27.28 -8.61 -5.77
N LEU A 129 -26.57 -7.63 -5.19
CA LEU A 129 -25.79 -6.64 -5.93
C LEU A 129 -24.74 -7.32 -6.81
N LEU A 130 -23.94 -8.23 -6.25
CA LEU A 130 -22.92 -8.98 -6.96
C LEU A 130 -23.51 -9.83 -8.10
N LEU A 131 -24.68 -10.47 -7.87
CA LEU A 131 -25.35 -11.29 -8.88
C LEU A 131 -26.00 -10.47 -10.02
N LYS A 132 -26.42 -9.23 -9.73
CA LYS A 132 -27.01 -8.33 -10.72
C LYS A 132 -25.98 -7.58 -11.56
N ALA A 133 -24.76 -7.45 -11.08
CA ALA A 133 -23.71 -6.75 -11.78
C ALA A 133 -23.37 -7.47 -13.10
N LYS A 134 -23.30 -6.72 -14.20
CA LYS A 134 -22.84 -7.25 -15.49
C LYS A 134 -21.35 -7.60 -15.43
N THR A 135 -20.57 -6.82 -14.69
CA THR A 135 -19.13 -7.04 -14.49
C THR A 135 -18.73 -6.55 -13.11
N VAL A 136 -18.04 -7.41 -12.36
CA VAL A 136 -17.40 -7.09 -11.07
C VAL A 136 -15.91 -7.04 -11.27
N ALA A 137 -15.29 -5.88 -11.07
CA ALA A 137 -13.82 -5.78 -11.10
C ALA A 137 -13.23 -6.38 -9.80
N VAL A 138 -12.28 -7.27 -9.94
CA VAL A 138 -11.64 -7.98 -8.82
C VAL A 138 -10.13 -7.73 -8.85
N PRO A 139 -9.56 -7.00 -7.88
CA PRO A 139 -8.13 -6.78 -7.81
C PRO A 139 -7.32 -8.10 -7.79
N GLY A 140 -6.22 -8.16 -8.52
CA GLY A 140 -5.31 -9.31 -8.53
C GLY A 140 -4.34 -9.33 -7.34
N SER A 141 -4.80 -8.86 -6.18
CA SER A 141 -4.04 -8.73 -4.94
C SER A 141 -4.86 -9.31 -3.78
N THR A 142 -4.43 -9.10 -2.54
CA THR A 142 -4.97 -9.71 -1.31
C THR A 142 -6.49 -9.69 -1.24
N SER A 143 -7.13 -8.53 -1.37
CA SER A 143 -8.59 -8.43 -1.31
C SER A 143 -9.28 -9.26 -2.39
N GLY A 144 -8.79 -9.23 -3.61
CA GLY A 144 -9.39 -10.00 -4.69
C GLY A 144 -9.09 -11.50 -4.61
N ILE A 145 -7.98 -11.91 -4.03
CA ILE A 145 -7.72 -13.32 -3.69
C ILE A 145 -8.78 -13.78 -2.69
N TRP A 146 -8.92 -13.05 -1.56
CA TRP A 146 -9.91 -13.35 -0.54
C TRP A 146 -11.35 -13.39 -1.09
N LEU A 147 -11.72 -12.46 -1.97
CA LEU A 147 -13.02 -12.48 -2.62
C LEU A 147 -13.29 -13.80 -3.36
N ARG A 148 -12.29 -14.26 -4.15
CA ARG A 148 -12.43 -15.48 -4.97
C ARG A 148 -12.35 -16.77 -4.16
N THR A 149 -11.48 -16.81 -3.15
CA THR A 149 -11.24 -18.05 -2.38
C THR A 149 -12.20 -18.23 -1.21
N GLU A 150 -12.71 -17.12 -0.66
CA GLU A 150 -13.52 -17.13 0.56
C GLU A 150 -14.93 -16.60 0.34
N LEU A 151 -15.07 -15.30 -0.05
CA LEU A 151 -16.37 -14.65 -0.05
C LEU A 151 -17.32 -15.22 -1.11
N PHE A 152 -16.89 -15.33 -2.35
CA PHE A 152 -17.77 -15.81 -3.43
C PHE A 152 -18.22 -17.26 -3.25
N PRO A 153 -17.35 -18.20 -2.85
CA PRO A 153 -17.77 -19.55 -2.46
C PRO A 153 -18.74 -19.56 -1.28
N ARG A 154 -18.46 -18.81 -0.21
CA ARG A 154 -19.30 -18.70 0.99
C ARG A 154 -20.71 -18.18 0.67
N LEU A 155 -20.82 -17.24 -0.27
CA LEU A 155 -22.10 -16.72 -0.75
C LEU A 155 -22.79 -17.64 -1.77
N GLY A 156 -22.11 -18.69 -2.26
CA GLY A 156 -22.63 -19.60 -3.31
C GLY A 156 -22.81 -18.91 -4.67
N ILE A 157 -21.92 -17.97 -5.03
CA ILE A 157 -22.00 -17.15 -6.24
C ILE A 157 -20.77 -17.23 -7.14
N ALA A 158 -19.75 -17.98 -6.77
CA ALA A 158 -18.46 -18.01 -7.48
C ALA A 158 -18.60 -18.26 -8.99
N GLU A 159 -19.45 -19.21 -9.39
CA GLU A 159 -19.72 -19.56 -10.80
C GLU A 159 -20.83 -18.71 -11.46
N LYS A 160 -21.42 -17.76 -10.71
CA LYS A 160 -22.59 -17.00 -11.16
C LYS A 160 -22.29 -15.54 -11.46
N ILE A 161 -21.14 -15.05 -11.02
CA ILE A 161 -20.75 -13.65 -11.22
C ILE A 161 -19.74 -13.54 -12.36
N ASN A 162 -19.86 -12.46 -13.14
CA ASN A 162 -18.86 -12.11 -14.14
C ASN A 162 -17.73 -11.31 -13.47
N ALA A 163 -16.81 -12.02 -12.83
CA ALA A 163 -15.66 -11.43 -12.15
C ALA A 163 -14.50 -11.20 -13.13
N LYS A 164 -14.15 -9.94 -13.38
CA LYS A 164 -13.01 -9.57 -14.22
C LYS A 164 -11.81 -9.18 -13.37
N ALA A 165 -10.75 -9.99 -13.47
CA ALA A 165 -9.51 -9.74 -12.74
C ALA A 165 -8.79 -8.49 -13.29
N THR A 166 -8.24 -7.67 -12.38
CA THR A 166 -7.36 -6.54 -12.70
C THR A 166 -6.01 -6.72 -12.01
N PRO A 167 -4.91 -6.18 -12.54
CA PRO A 167 -3.59 -6.36 -11.93
C PRO A 167 -3.50 -5.83 -10.49
N ARG A 168 -4.18 -4.72 -10.18
CA ARG A 168 -4.19 -4.05 -8.87
C ARG A 168 -5.50 -3.31 -8.65
N GLY A 169 -5.71 -2.76 -7.43
CA GLY A 169 -6.88 -1.96 -7.08
C GLY A 169 -7.05 -0.71 -7.95
N THR A 170 -5.97 0.00 -8.27
CA THR A 170 -6.01 1.16 -9.16
C THR A 170 -6.61 0.85 -10.54
N HIS A 171 -6.29 -0.30 -11.12
CA HIS A 171 -6.90 -0.71 -12.39
C HIS A 171 -8.38 -1.10 -12.24
N ALA A 172 -8.80 -1.58 -11.05
CA ALA A 172 -10.20 -1.83 -10.78
C ALA A 172 -11.00 -0.52 -10.71
N THR A 173 -10.48 0.50 -10.01
CA THR A 173 -11.12 1.83 -9.95
C THR A 173 -11.14 2.52 -11.31
N GLU A 174 -10.06 2.47 -12.07
CA GLU A 174 -10.01 2.97 -13.46
C GLU A 174 -11.07 2.30 -14.34
N MET A 175 -11.19 0.96 -14.25
CA MET A 175 -12.19 0.21 -15.01
C MET A 175 -13.63 0.65 -14.66
N ILE A 176 -13.93 0.90 -13.39
CA ILE A 176 -15.24 1.42 -12.95
C ILE A 176 -15.46 2.83 -13.50
N ALA A 177 -14.48 3.71 -13.37
CA ALA A 177 -14.57 5.11 -13.77
C ALA A 177 -14.95 5.25 -15.27
N VAL A 178 -14.43 4.37 -16.13
CA VAL A 178 -14.72 4.36 -17.58
C VAL A 178 -15.92 3.48 -17.96
N GLY A 179 -16.61 2.88 -16.98
CA GLY A 179 -17.80 2.03 -17.22
C GLY A 179 -17.48 0.62 -17.72
N GLY A 180 -16.24 0.16 -17.59
CA GLY A 180 -15.81 -1.20 -17.95
C GLY A 180 -16.17 -2.26 -16.90
N ALA A 181 -16.57 -1.84 -15.70
CA ALA A 181 -17.18 -2.65 -14.65
C ALA A 181 -18.25 -1.85 -13.91
N ASP A 182 -19.25 -2.53 -13.36
CA ASP A 182 -20.33 -1.90 -12.61
C ASP A 182 -19.89 -1.56 -11.17
N LEU A 183 -19.09 -2.43 -10.59
CA LEU A 183 -18.59 -2.26 -9.22
C LEU A 183 -17.27 -3.05 -8.98
N ALA A 184 -16.61 -2.74 -7.86
CA ALA A 184 -15.58 -3.56 -7.24
C ALA A 184 -15.80 -3.66 -5.73
N VAL A 185 -15.23 -4.71 -5.12
CA VAL A 185 -15.08 -4.83 -3.67
C VAL A 185 -13.59 -4.82 -3.35
N MET A 186 -13.17 -3.84 -2.56
CA MET A 186 -11.75 -3.60 -2.33
C MET A 186 -11.54 -2.76 -1.05
N PRO A 187 -10.30 -2.55 -0.57
CA PRO A 187 -10.03 -1.70 0.59
C PRO A 187 -10.64 -0.31 0.45
N VAL A 188 -11.33 0.16 1.49
CA VAL A 188 -11.95 1.51 1.51
C VAL A 188 -10.94 2.60 1.20
N SER A 189 -9.71 2.45 1.68
CA SER A 189 -8.61 3.39 1.42
C SER A 189 -8.25 3.56 -0.05
N GLU A 190 -8.47 2.54 -0.88
CA GLU A 190 -8.26 2.63 -2.33
C GLU A 190 -9.46 3.23 -3.07
N ILE A 191 -10.64 3.27 -2.44
CA ILE A 191 -11.87 3.82 -3.04
C ILE A 191 -11.97 5.32 -2.82
N LEU A 192 -11.72 5.78 -1.58
CA LEU A 192 -12.01 7.16 -1.15
C LEU A 192 -11.28 8.24 -1.93
N HIS A 193 -10.13 7.91 -2.52
CA HIS A 193 -9.29 8.85 -3.26
C HIS A 193 -9.23 8.56 -4.77
N ALA A 194 -10.01 7.57 -5.24
CA ALA A 194 -10.01 7.20 -6.65
C ALA A 194 -10.90 8.15 -7.47
N ALA A 195 -10.32 8.78 -8.50
CA ALA A 195 -11.08 9.65 -9.39
C ALA A 195 -12.14 8.87 -10.16
N GLY A 196 -13.33 9.44 -10.30
CA GLY A 196 -14.43 8.85 -11.05
C GLY A 196 -15.15 7.67 -10.38
N VAL A 197 -14.90 7.47 -9.06
CA VAL A 197 -15.45 6.38 -8.26
C VAL A 197 -16.07 6.93 -6.98
N ASP A 198 -17.20 6.38 -6.59
CA ASP A 198 -17.86 6.65 -5.31
C ASP A 198 -17.82 5.43 -4.40
N PHE A 199 -17.63 5.68 -3.11
CA PHE A 199 -17.80 4.68 -2.07
C PHE A 199 -19.28 4.48 -1.77
N ALA A 200 -19.78 3.26 -1.97
CA ALA A 200 -21.17 2.91 -1.72
C ALA A 200 -21.46 2.47 -0.29
N GLY A 201 -20.45 1.91 0.39
CA GLY A 201 -20.53 1.45 1.77
C GLY A 201 -19.56 0.30 2.04
N SER A 202 -19.30 0.02 3.32
CA SER A 202 -18.50 -1.13 3.76
C SER A 202 -19.30 -2.42 3.67
N LEU A 203 -18.63 -3.56 3.51
CA LEU A 203 -19.29 -4.86 3.64
C LEU A 203 -19.87 -5.03 5.05
N PRO A 204 -21.01 -5.75 5.19
CA PRO A 204 -21.55 -6.12 6.50
C PRO A 204 -20.53 -6.91 7.34
N PRO A 205 -20.57 -6.78 8.69
CA PRO A 205 -19.61 -7.44 9.59
C PRO A 205 -19.51 -8.95 9.37
N GLU A 206 -20.62 -9.62 9.05
CA GLU A 206 -20.68 -11.07 8.85
C GLU A 206 -19.85 -11.57 7.66
N ILE A 207 -19.60 -10.70 6.68
CA ILE A 207 -18.84 -11.02 5.47
C ILE A 207 -17.71 -10.02 5.26
N GLN A 208 -17.26 -9.35 6.31
CA GLN A 208 -16.17 -8.39 6.24
C GLN A 208 -14.82 -9.09 6.28
N PHE A 209 -13.87 -8.50 5.58
CA PHE A 209 -12.44 -8.78 5.72
C PHE A 209 -11.72 -7.51 6.10
N ILE A 210 -11.07 -7.52 7.24
CA ILE A 210 -10.23 -6.41 7.70
C ILE A 210 -8.80 -6.68 7.25
N GLN A 211 -8.36 -5.97 6.23
CA GLN A 211 -7.00 -6.09 5.73
C GLN A 211 -6.05 -5.24 6.56
N VAL A 212 -4.90 -5.80 6.95
CA VAL A 212 -3.84 -5.08 7.65
C VAL A 212 -2.74 -4.72 6.67
N PHE A 213 -2.28 -3.47 6.72
CA PHE A 213 -1.08 -3.00 6.01
C PHE A 213 0.07 -2.90 6.98
N SER A 214 1.20 -3.48 6.57
CA SER A 214 2.41 -3.59 7.40
C SER A 214 3.61 -3.12 6.60
N ALA A 215 4.64 -2.64 7.30
CA ALA A 215 5.93 -2.29 6.73
C ALA A 215 7.02 -3.17 7.30
N ALA A 216 8.08 -3.40 6.53
CA ALA A 216 9.28 -4.11 6.99
C ALA A 216 10.51 -3.69 6.19
N VAL A 217 11.70 -3.90 6.78
CA VAL A 217 12.98 -3.69 6.09
C VAL A 217 13.29 -4.91 5.20
N VAL A 218 13.68 -4.65 3.97
CA VAL A 218 14.06 -5.69 3.00
C VAL A 218 15.40 -6.31 3.36
N ALA A 219 15.50 -7.62 3.26
CA ALA A 219 16.76 -8.34 3.49
C ALA A 219 17.83 -7.85 2.51
N GLY A 220 19.04 -7.56 3.04
CA GLY A 220 20.15 -7.03 2.24
C GLY A 220 20.14 -5.51 2.04
N SER A 221 19.14 -4.78 2.58
CA SER A 221 19.19 -3.31 2.62
C SER A 221 20.42 -2.82 3.35
N LYS A 222 21.09 -1.82 2.78
CA LYS A 222 22.22 -1.13 3.40
C LYS A 222 21.80 0.06 4.24
N GLU A 223 20.53 0.48 4.10
CA GLU A 223 19.93 1.66 4.73
C GLU A 223 19.05 1.28 5.95
N LEU A 224 19.55 0.37 6.81
CA LEU A 224 18.79 -0.22 7.93
C LEU A 224 18.22 0.86 8.86
N GLU A 225 19.03 1.82 9.30
CA GLU A 225 18.59 2.84 10.26
C GLU A 225 17.63 3.85 9.62
N GLY A 226 17.86 4.25 8.36
CA GLY A 226 16.93 5.10 7.61
C GLY A 226 15.59 4.41 7.41
N SER A 227 15.61 3.11 7.10
CA SER A 227 14.41 2.27 6.92
C SER A 227 13.60 2.15 8.22
N LYS A 228 14.24 1.90 9.35
CA LYS A 228 13.56 1.86 10.66
C LYS A 228 12.92 3.20 11.00
N ARG A 229 13.64 4.31 10.79
CA ARG A 229 13.10 5.66 11.02
C ARG A 229 11.85 5.95 10.19
N LEU A 230 11.81 5.50 8.92
CA LEU A 230 10.61 5.63 8.10
C LEU A 230 9.44 4.81 8.67
N ILE A 231 9.69 3.54 9.03
CA ILE A 231 8.66 2.66 9.59
C ILE A 231 8.13 3.22 10.92
N GLU A 232 9.01 3.66 11.81
CA GLU A 232 8.64 4.29 13.09
C GLU A 232 7.82 5.58 12.88
N PHE A 233 8.20 6.41 11.91
CA PHE A 233 7.43 7.60 11.58
C PHE A 233 6.01 7.25 11.11
N LEU A 234 5.88 6.27 10.20
CA LEU A 234 4.58 5.81 9.69
C LEU A 234 3.70 5.14 10.77
N ALA A 235 4.32 4.51 11.77
CA ALA A 235 3.64 3.90 12.92
C ALA A 235 3.42 4.86 14.10
N SER A 236 3.85 6.12 13.99
CA SER A 236 3.77 7.08 15.09
C SER A 236 2.41 7.76 15.22
N ALA A 237 2.17 8.39 16.37
CA ALA A 237 0.97 9.18 16.60
C ALA A 237 0.78 10.32 15.58
N ARG A 238 1.87 10.83 14.98
CA ARG A 238 1.83 11.88 13.94
C ARG A 238 1.12 11.42 12.67
N ALA A 239 1.26 10.14 12.31
CA ALA A 239 0.63 9.56 11.12
C ALA A 239 -0.87 9.28 11.30
N CYS A 240 -1.34 9.16 12.54
CA CYS A 240 -2.70 8.64 12.85
C CYS A 240 -3.82 9.43 12.18
N GLU A 241 -3.76 10.75 12.16
CA GLU A 241 -4.82 11.57 11.58
C GLU A 241 -4.90 11.38 10.05
N THR A 242 -3.77 11.38 9.38
CA THR A 242 -3.67 11.16 7.93
C THR A 242 -4.16 9.75 7.55
N ILE A 243 -3.78 8.74 8.34
CA ILE A 243 -4.23 7.36 8.16
C ILE A 243 -5.76 7.28 8.29
N ARG A 244 -6.37 7.92 9.32
CA ARG A 244 -7.84 7.94 9.48
C ARG A 244 -8.54 8.64 8.32
N LYS A 245 -8.03 9.78 7.88
CA LYS A 245 -8.57 10.51 6.72
C LYS A 245 -8.51 9.70 5.43
N SER A 246 -7.57 8.75 5.34
CA SER A 246 -7.47 7.82 4.23
C SER A 246 -8.39 6.59 4.36
N GLY A 247 -9.33 6.58 5.32
CA GLY A 247 -10.30 5.50 5.50
C GLY A 247 -9.77 4.26 6.21
N MET A 248 -8.65 4.39 6.91
CA MET A 248 -8.02 3.30 7.68
C MET A 248 -8.03 3.60 9.17
N GLU A 249 -7.91 2.56 9.98
CA GLU A 249 -7.67 2.67 11.42
C GLU A 249 -6.17 2.46 11.70
N PRO A 250 -5.47 3.46 12.28
CA PRO A 250 -4.05 3.32 12.59
C PRO A 250 -3.84 2.29 13.70
N LEU A 251 -2.77 1.50 13.57
CA LEU A 251 -2.30 0.55 14.57
C LEU A 251 -1.04 1.11 15.25
N ALA A 252 -1.05 2.42 15.54
CA ALA A 252 0.08 3.11 16.14
C ALA A 252 0.59 2.38 17.38
N THR A 253 1.88 2.12 17.40
CA THR A 253 2.54 1.63 18.63
C THR A 253 2.62 2.79 19.61
N SER A 254 1.91 2.65 20.75
CA SER A 254 2.13 3.53 21.90
C SER A 254 3.53 3.23 22.46
N ARG A 255 4.51 4.00 22.03
CA ARG A 255 5.80 4.14 22.70
C ARG A 255 5.98 5.57 23.14
#